data_3524038e698555aab298e5e5ce71af60
#
_entry.id   3524038e698555aab298e5e5ce71af60
#
_cell.length_a   1.000
_cell.length_b   1.000
_cell.length_c   1.000
_cell.angle_alpha   90.00
_cell.angle_beta   90.00
_cell.angle_gamma   90.00
#
_symmetry.space_group_name_H-M   'P 1'
#
loop_
_entity.id
_entity.type
_entity.pdbx_description
1 polymer ?
#
loop_
_entity_poly.entity_id
_entity_poly.type
_entity_poly.pdbx_seq_one_letter_code
_entity_poly.pdbx_strand_id
1 'polypeptide(L)'
;GVIRIDVETAREMADAVHAALPADVGIMVAAVADWRAAEVAASKIKKDGSGQVPPLPLAENPDILAGLAKSPQRPRLLIGFAAETDDVIAHAKAKLARKGCDWIIANDVVADPMGGALNQVHLVTKDGVESWDRRPKDRVAARLMERISDELGPAAAD
;
A
#
# COMPACT_ATOMS: atom_id res chain seq x y z
N GLY A 1 9.73 -13.81 16.05
CA GLY A 1 10.38 -13.60 14.77
C GLY A 1 9.35 -13.21 13.70
N VAL A 2 9.82 -12.91 12.49
CA VAL A 2 8.96 -12.61 11.34
C VAL A 2 9.19 -13.68 10.26
N ILE A 3 8.15 -13.99 9.49
CA ILE A 3 8.26 -14.75 8.25
C ILE A 3 8.46 -13.74 7.12
N ARG A 4 9.55 -13.87 6.36
CA ARG A 4 9.83 -13.05 5.19
C ARG A 4 9.53 -13.85 3.93
N ILE A 5 8.81 -13.24 2.99
CA ILE A 5 8.52 -13.78 1.67
C ILE A 5 9.02 -12.76 0.65
N ASP A 6 10.00 -13.14 -0.17
CA ASP A 6 10.54 -12.28 -1.22
C ASP A 6 9.72 -12.46 -2.49
N VAL A 7 9.31 -11.35 -3.11
CA VAL A 7 8.51 -11.29 -4.34
C VAL A 7 9.06 -10.19 -5.26
N GLU A 8 8.92 -10.37 -6.57
CA GLU A 8 9.44 -9.43 -7.57
C GLU A 8 8.33 -8.71 -8.33
N THR A 9 7.16 -9.34 -8.47
CA THR A 9 6.06 -8.81 -9.27
C THR A 9 4.82 -8.51 -8.42
N ALA A 10 3.96 -7.61 -8.93
CA ALA A 10 2.68 -7.31 -8.29
C ALA A 10 1.77 -8.54 -8.14
N ARG A 11 1.84 -9.48 -9.09
CA ARG A 11 1.07 -10.74 -9.03
C ARG A 11 1.58 -11.66 -7.93
N GLU A 12 2.89 -11.88 -7.86
CA GLU A 12 3.51 -12.65 -6.77
C GLU A 12 3.21 -12.04 -5.40
N MET A 13 3.24 -10.70 -5.29
CA MET A 13 2.84 -10.02 -4.05
C MET A 13 1.37 -10.28 -3.72
N ALA A 14 0.46 -10.21 -4.69
CA ALA A 14 -0.95 -10.51 -4.47
C ALA A 14 -1.15 -11.95 -3.99
N ASP A 15 -0.49 -12.92 -4.63
CA ASP A 15 -0.57 -14.33 -4.27
C ASP A 15 -0.01 -14.57 -2.86
N ALA A 16 1.15 -13.99 -2.53
CA ALA A 16 1.77 -14.10 -1.20
C ALA A 16 0.90 -13.49 -0.11
N VAL A 17 0.29 -12.33 -0.35
CA VAL A 17 -0.63 -11.67 0.58
C VAL A 17 -1.87 -12.54 0.82
N HIS A 18 -2.47 -13.10 -0.23
CA HIS A 18 -3.63 -13.98 -0.09
C HIS A 18 -3.28 -15.29 0.65
N ALA A 19 -2.10 -15.85 0.38
CA ALA A 19 -1.62 -17.06 1.08
C ALA A 19 -1.34 -16.83 2.57
N ALA A 20 -1.13 -15.59 3.00
CA ALA A 20 -0.91 -15.23 4.41
C ALA A 20 -2.21 -15.04 5.22
N LEU A 21 -3.38 -15.16 4.58
CA LEU A 21 -4.67 -15.05 5.27
C LEU A 21 -5.09 -16.41 5.90
N PRO A 22 -5.86 -16.42 6.98
CA PRO A 22 -6.41 -15.27 7.69
C PRO A 22 -5.35 -14.51 8.52
N ALA A 23 -5.57 -13.20 8.68
CA ALA A 23 -4.75 -12.33 9.51
C ALA A 23 -5.62 -11.28 10.22
N ASP A 24 -5.24 -10.84 11.41
CA ASP A 24 -5.96 -9.79 12.13
C ASP A 24 -5.78 -8.42 11.50
N VAL A 25 -4.57 -8.13 11.00
CA VAL A 25 -4.19 -6.85 10.42
C VAL A 25 -3.52 -7.03 9.08
N GLY A 26 -3.93 -6.24 8.10
CA GLY A 26 -3.22 -6.08 6.82
C GLY A 26 -2.67 -4.66 6.71
N ILE A 27 -1.36 -4.50 6.49
CA ILE A 27 -0.71 -3.19 6.33
C ILE A 27 -0.04 -3.13 4.96
N MET A 28 -0.67 -2.42 4.01
CA MET A 28 -0.23 -2.31 2.62
C MET A 28 0.57 -1.02 2.43
N VAL A 29 1.90 -1.13 2.57
CA VAL A 29 2.84 0.01 2.53
C VAL A 29 3.45 0.21 1.15
N ALA A 30 3.67 -0.87 0.41
CA ALA A 30 4.40 -0.85 -0.85
C ALA A 30 3.70 -0.02 -1.94
N ALA A 31 4.48 0.76 -2.68
CA ALA A 31 4.05 1.37 -3.93
C ALA A 31 4.10 0.31 -5.04
N VAL A 32 2.95 -0.24 -5.40
CA VAL A 32 2.81 -1.22 -6.47
C VAL A 32 2.36 -0.48 -7.74
N ALA A 33 3.05 -0.73 -8.85
CA ALA A 33 2.70 -0.11 -10.13
C ALA A 33 1.31 -0.59 -10.60
N ASP A 34 0.51 0.34 -11.15
CA ASP A 34 -0.82 0.01 -11.68
C ASP A 34 -0.75 -0.82 -12.96
N TRP A 35 0.34 -0.68 -13.74
CA TRP A 35 0.50 -1.28 -15.06
C TRP A 35 1.75 -2.14 -15.15
N ARG A 36 1.69 -3.18 -15.96
CA ARG A 36 2.82 -4.03 -16.35
C ARG A 36 2.82 -4.24 -17.86
N ALA A 37 3.92 -4.68 -18.43
CA ALA A 37 3.93 -5.18 -19.79
C ALA A 37 2.95 -6.38 -19.88
N ALA A 38 2.07 -6.37 -20.89
CA ALA A 38 1.09 -7.44 -21.09
C ALA A 38 1.78 -8.77 -21.39
N GLU A 39 2.90 -8.71 -22.13
CA GLU A 39 3.71 -9.86 -22.52
C GLU A 39 5.18 -9.59 -22.24
N VAL A 40 5.89 -10.63 -21.82
CA VAL A 40 7.36 -10.60 -21.69
C VAL A 40 7.95 -11.19 -22.97
N ALA A 41 8.71 -10.38 -23.72
CA ALA A 41 9.36 -10.84 -24.93
C ALA A 41 10.37 -11.94 -24.59
N ALA A 42 10.28 -13.10 -25.26
CA ALA A 42 11.22 -14.21 -25.09
C ALA A 42 12.63 -13.88 -25.60
N SER A 43 12.77 -12.83 -26.41
CA SER A 43 14.05 -12.39 -26.96
C SER A 43 14.13 -10.86 -27.04
N LYS A 44 15.35 -10.33 -27.18
CA LYS A 44 15.59 -8.90 -27.34
C LYS A 44 14.80 -8.31 -28.52
N ILE A 45 13.98 -7.28 -28.24
CA ILE A 45 13.28 -6.52 -29.27
C ILE A 45 14.31 -5.79 -30.13
N LYS A 46 14.38 -6.14 -31.42
CA LYS A 46 15.29 -5.51 -32.38
C LYS A 46 14.65 -4.29 -33.02
N LYS A 47 15.45 -3.30 -33.39
CA LYS A 47 15.00 -2.18 -34.21
C LYS A 47 14.64 -2.68 -35.59
N ASP A 48 13.50 -2.28 -36.14
CA ASP A 48 13.00 -2.63 -37.46
C ASP A 48 13.51 -1.71 -38.58
N GLY A 49 14.29 -0.70 -38.21
CA GLY A 49 14.83 0.31 -39.15
C GLY A 49 13.86 1.46 -39.45
N SER A 50 12.63 1.45 -38.96
CA SER A 50 11.62 2.50 -39.18
C SER A 50 11.92 3.80 -38.43
N GLY A 51 12.78 3.75 -37.41
CA GLY A 51 13.03 4.85 -36.48
C GLY A 51 11.90 5.09 -35.47
N GLN A 52 10.83 4.32 -35.53
CA GLN A 52 9.71 4.40 -34.59
C GLN A 52 9.94 3.49 -33.38
N VAL A 53 9.44 3.92 -32.23
CA VAL A 53 9.41 3.08 -31.03
C VAL A 53 8.23 2.09 -31.14
N PRO A 54 8.47 0.77 -31.02
CA PRO A 54 7.39 -0.17 -31.09
C PRO A 54 6.41 0.03 -29.91
N PRO A 55 5.08 -0.12 -30.13
CA PRO A 55 4.12 -0.01 -29.06
C PRO A 55 4.35 -1.12 -28.03
N LEU A 56 4.29 -0.77 -26.73
CA LEU A 56 4.36 -1.71 -25.64
C LEU A 56 2.95 -1.91 -25.08
N PRO A 57 2.29 -3.06 -25.34
CA PRO A 57 0.99 -3.36 -24.74
C PRO A 57 1.13 -3.44 -23.23
N LEU A 58 0.24 -2.73 -22.51
CA LEU A 58 0.18 -2.77 -21.06
C LEU A 58 -1.06 -3.53 -20.59
N ALA A 59 -0.94 -4.18 -19.45
CA ALA A 59 -2.02 -4.81 -18.71
C ALA A 59 -2.05 -4.28 -17.27
N GLU A 60 -3.24 -4.19 -16.69
CA GLU A 60 -3.42 -3.74 -15.32
C GLU A 60 -2.88 -4.77 -14.32
N ASN A 61 -2.23 -4.31 -13.28
CA ASN A 61 -1.85 -5.11 -12.14
C ASN A 61 -3.03 -5.29 -11.17
N PRO A 62 -3.06 -6.35 -10.36
CA PRO A 62 -4.09 -6.51 -9.34
C PRO A 62 -3.98 -5.38 -8.29
N ASP A 63 -5.11 -4.77 -7.97
CA ASP A 63 -5.22 -3.84 -6.85
C ASP A 63 -5.32 -4.64 -5.55
N ILE A 64 -4.19 -4.90 -4.92
CA ILE A 64 -4.08 -5.79 -3.75
C ILE A 64 -4.91 -5.26 -2.58
N LEU A 65 -4.84 -3.95 -2.29
CA LEU A 65 -5.58 -3.34 -1.18
C LEU A 65 -7.09 -3.44 -1.38
N ALA A 66 -7.59 -3.09 -2.56
CA ALA A 66 -9.01 -3.19 -2.88
C ALA A 66 -9.49 -4.65 -3.00
N GLY A 67 -8.61 -5.55 -3.44
CA GLY A 67 -8.87 -7.00 -3.46
C GLY A 67 -9.05 -7.56 -2.06
N LEU A 68 -8.14 -7.22 -1.14
CA LEU A 68 -8.26 -7.61 0.28
C LEU A 68 -9.50 -7.05 0.94
N ALA A 69 -9.87 -5.80 0.67
CA ALA A 69 -11.06 -5.20 1.25
C ALA A 69 -12.35 -5.96 0.90
N LYS A 70 -12.37 -6.65 -0.25
CA LYS A 70 -13.50 -7.46 -0.74
C LYS A 70 -13.37 -8.95 -0.45
N SER A 71 -12.25 -9.38 0.11
CA SER A 71 -11.99 -10.80 0.40
C SER A 71 -12.94 -11.32 1.49
N PRO A 72 -13.44 -12.55 1.38
CA PRO A 72 -14.14 -13.21 2.49
C PRO A 72 -13.25 -13.46 3.70
N GLN A 73 -11.92 -13.46 3.52
CA GLN A 73 -10.92 -13.55 4.58
C GLN A 73 -10.27 -12.20 4.88
N ARG A 74 -11.00 -11.09 4.65
CA ARG A 74 -10.53 -9.74 4.92
C ARG A 74 -10.01 -9.62 6.35
N PRO A 75 -8.81 -9.04 6.57
CA PRO A 75 -8.34 -8.71 7.91
C PRO A 75 -9.33 -7.85 8.70
N ARG A 76 -9.37 -8.03 10.01
CA ARG A 76 -10.21 -7.20 10.92
C ARG A 76 -9.89 -5.71 10.77
N LEU A 77 -8.60 -5.39 10.57
CA LEU A 77 -8.12 -4.04 10.31
C LEU A 77 -7.25 -4.03 9.05
N LEU A 78 -7.66 -3.24 8.06
CA LEU A 78 -6.95 -3.12 6.79
C LEU A 78 -6.46 -1.68 6.60
N ILE A 79 -5.14 -1.51 6.48
CA ILE A 79 -4.46 -0.22 6.44
C ILE A 79 -3.74 -0.08 5.10
N GLY A 80 -4.00 1.02 4.40
CA GLY A 80 -3.26 1.44 3.22
C GLY A 80 -2.37 2.64 3.49
N PHE A 81 -1.41 2.87 2.60
CA PHE A 81 -0.56 4.05 2.63
C PHE A 81 -0.81 4.92 1.40
N ALA A 82 -0.65 6.24 1.54
CA ALA A 82 -0.75 7.21 0.48
C ALA A 82 0.43 8.18 0.57
N ALA A 83 1.22 8.25 -0.50
CA ALA A 83 2.28 9.22 -0.67
C ALA A 83 1.79 10.26 -1.68
N GLU A 84 1.51 11.47 -1.23
CA GLU A 84 0.86 12.51 -2.02
C GLU A 84 1.75 13.75 -2.11
N THR A 85 1.58 14.53 -3.15
CA THR A 85 2.35 15.75 -3.40
C THR A 85 1.59 17.02 -3.08
N ASP A 86 0.26 16.95 -3.07
CA ASP A 86 -0.67 18.04 -2.82
C ASP A 86 -1.98 17.48 -2.22
N ASP A 87 -2.77 18.33 -1.60
CA ASP A 87 -4.08 18.00 -1.01
C ASP A 87 -4.13 16.64 -0.29
N VAL A 88 -3.04 16.33 0.45
CA VAL A 88 -2.77 15.02 1.06
C VAL A 88 -3.99 14.41 1.75
N ILE A 89 -4.70 15.22 2.54
CA ILE A 89 -5.88 14.74 3.29
C ILE A 89 -7.06 14.45 2.37
N ALA A 90 -7.31 15.29 1.36
CA ALA A 90 -8.41 15.08 0.42
C ALA A 90 -8.18 13.81 -0.42
N HIS A 91 -6.96 13.63 -0.96
CA HIS A 91 -6.57 12.45 -1.71
C HIS A 91 -6.64 11.18 -0.85
N ALA A 92 -6.17 11.24 0.40
CA ALA A 92 -6.24 10.12 1.33
C ALA A 92 -7.69 9.71 1.65
N LYS A 93 -8.61 10.66 1.84
CA LYS A 93 -10.04 10.38 2.03
C LYS A 93 -10.66 9.73 0.79
N ALA A 94 -10.35 10.24 -0.40
CA ALA A 94 -10.81 9.64 -1.65
C ALA A 94 -10.26 8.23 -1.84
N LYS A 95 -8.99 7.99 -1.49
CA LYS A 95 -8.35 6.67 -1.51
C LYS A 95 -9.00 5.70 -0.53
N LEU A 96 -9.27 6.15 0.70
CA LEU A 96 -9.96 5.36 1.72
C LEU A 96 -11.30 4.84 1.20
N ALA A 97 -12.14 5.74 0.67
CA ALA A 97 -13.45 5.38 0.13
C ALA A 97 -13.35 4.44 -1.07
N ARG A 98 -12.43 4.70 -2.01
CA ARG A 98 -12.25 3.90 -3.22
C ARG A 98 -11.71 2.49 -2.93
N LYS A 99 -10.78 2.36 -1.98
CA LYS A 99 -10.12 1.08 -1.67
C LYS A 99 -10.94 0.23 -0.67
N GLY A 100 -11.82 0.84 0.12
CA GLY A 100 -12.62 0.13 1.11
C GLY A 100 -11.82 -0.41 2.30
N CYS A 101 -10.63 0.14 2.56
CA CYS A 101 -9.84 -0.16 3.75
C CYS A 101 -10.33 0.66 4.94
N ASP A 102 -9.86 0.35 6.16
CA ASP A 102 -10.29 1.03 7.38
C ASP A 102 -9.50 2.32 7.61
N TRP A 103 -8.19 2.27 7.33
CA TRP A 103 -7.30 3.39 7.54
C TRP A 103 -6.44 3.67 6.30
N ILE A 104 -6.12 4.95 6.11
CA ILE A 104 -5.04 5.40 5.23
C ILE A 104 -4.03 6.20 6.05
N ILE A 105 -2.77 5.79 5.98
CA ILE A 105 -1.64 6.58 6.48
C ILE A 105 -1.11 7.39 5.33
N ALA A 106 -1.34 8.70 5.37
CA ALA A 106 -0.97 9.61 4.30
C ALA A 106 0.22 10.50 4.72
N ASN A 107 1.14 10.73 3.81
CA ASN A 107 2.26 11.65 3.99
C ASN A 107 2.50 12.50 2.74
N ASP A 108 3.05 13.70 2.99
CA ASP A 108 3.52 14.62 1.95
C ASP A 108 4.95 14.22 1.54
N VAL A 109 5.13 13.74 0.31
CA VAL A 109 6.44 13.34 -0.18
C VAL A 109 7.26 14.51 -0.73
N VAL A 110 6.68 15.69 -0.88
CA VAL A 110 7.42 16.92 -1.21
C VAL A 110 8.08 17.49 0.04
N ALA A 111 7.34 17.57 1.14
CA ALA A 111 7.85 18.03 2.43
C ALA A 111 8.80 17.02 3.08
N ASP A 112 8.51 15.73 2.95
CA ASP A 112 9.29 14.62 3.51
C ASP A 112 9.59 13.57 2.42
N PRO A 113 10.66 13.75 1.62
CA PRO A 113 11.00 12.85 0.52
C PRO A 113 11.17 11.39 0.94
N MET A 114 10.81 10.48 0.04
CA MET A 114 11.04 9.06 0.24
C MET A 114 12.53 8.79 0.51
N GLY A 115 12.84 7.98 1.54
CA GLY A 115 14.21 7.73 1.98
C GLY A 115 14.71 8.65 3.10
N GLY A 116 14.03 9.77 3.40
CA GLY A 116 14.36 10.63 4.54
C GLY A 116 14.17 9.92 5.90
N ALA A 117 14.86 10.44 6.93
CA ALA A 117 14.82 9.89 8.29
C ALA A 117 13.54 10.25 9.07
N LEU A 118 12.93 11.39 8.73
CA LEU A 118 11.73 11.92 9.38
C LEU A 118 10.52 11.75 8.48
N ASN A 119 9.33 11.76 9.08
CA ASN A 119 8.08 11.79 8.36
C ASN A 119 6.99 12.47 9.20
N GLN A 120 6.12 13.23 8.54
CA GLN A 120 4.85 13.69 9.06
C GLN A 120 3.74 12.91 8.39
N VAL A 121 2.84 12.32 9.18
CA VAL A 121 1.76 11.49 8.64
C VAL A 121 0.40 11.92 9.18
N HIS A 122 -0.62 11.62 8.40
CA HIS A 122 -2.01 11.77 8.77
C HIS A 122 -2.67 10.39 8.77
N LEU A 123 -3.22 9.97 9.89
CA LEU A 123 -4.09 8.81 9.98
C LEU A 123 -5.49 9.25 9.58
N VAL A 124 -5.98 8.74 8.45
CA VAL A 124 -7.31 9.03 7.91
C VAL A 124 -8.18 7.80 8.09
N THR A 125 -9.32 7.97 8.76
CA THR A 125 -10.32 6.94 9.01
C THR A 125 -11.69 7.42 8.52
N LYS A 126 -12.72 6.58 8.59
CA LYS A 126 -14.11 6.99 8.34
C LYS A 126 -14.61 8.06 9.33
N ASP A 127 -14.06 8.08 10.54
CA ASP A 127 -14.50 8.96 11.64
C ASP A 127 -13.77 10.29 11.67
N GLY A 128 -12.65 10.42 10.96
CA GLY A 128 -11.90 11.67 10.91
C GLY A 128 -10.43 11.54 10.50
N VAL A 129 -9.68 12.58 10.83
CA VAL A 129 -8.24 12.68 10.53
C VAL A 129 -7.49 13.02 11.81
N GLU A 130 -6.49 12.22 12.12
CA GLU A 130 -5.53 12.48 13.20
C GLU A 130 -4.17 12.83 12.55
N SER A 131 -3.70 14.07 12.76
CA SER A 131 -2.40 14.50 12.24
C SER A 131 -1.33 14.29 13.30
N TRP A 132 -0.24 13.63 12.91
CA TRP A 132 0.90 13.39 13.80
C TRP A 132 2.03 14.36 13.48
N ASP A 133 2.71 14.82 14.53
CA ASP A 133 3.87 15.68 14.36
C ASP A 133 4.98 14.97 13.59
N ARG A 134 5.79 15.75 12.90
CA ARG A 134 6.98 15.26 12.20
C ARG A 134 7.97 14.60 13.16
N ARG A 135 8.31 13.34 12.90
CA ARG A 135 9.15 12.53 13.79
C ARG A 135 9.94 11.45 13.01
N PRO A 136 10.93 10.80 13.64
CA PRO A 136 11.62 9.66 13.07
C PRO A 136 10.66 8.53 12.68
N LYS A 137 10.96 7.84 11.58
CA LYS A 137 10.08 6.79 11.02
C LYS A 137 9.83 5.62 11.97
N ASP A 138 10.81 5.28 12.81
CA ASP A 138 10.65 4.28 13.88
C ASP A 138 9.59 4.71 14.91
N ARG A 139 9.54 6.02 15.23
CA ARG A 139 8.53 6.59 16.14
C ARG A 139 7.14 6.64 15.49
N VAL A 140 7.08 6.91 14.19
CA VAL A 140 5.81 6.80 13.43
C VAL A 140 5.30 5.36 13.47
N ALA A 141 6.20 4.41 13.21
CA ALA A 141 5.85 2.97 13.25
C ALA A 141 5.38 2.53 14.64
N ALA A 142 6.10 2.93 15.71
CA ALA A 142 5.71 2.60 17.09
C ALA A 142 4.30 3.14 17.41
N ARG A 143 4.03 4.41 17.08
CA ARG A 143 2.71 5.01 17.30
C ARG A 143 1.61 4.32 16.48
N LEU A 144 1.91 3.91 15.24
CA LEU A 144 0.95 3.15 14.44
C LEU A 144 0.61 1.81 15.12
N MET A 145 1.60 1.10 15.66
CA MET A 145 1.38 -0.14 16.37
C MET A 145 0.55 0.04 17.65
N GLU A 146 0.77 1.13 18.39
CA GLU A 146 -0.05 1.50 19.56
C GLU A 146 -1.51 1.72 19.13
N ARG A 147 -1.74 2.51 18.05
CA ARG A 147 -3.10 2.78 17.54
C ARG A 147 -3.79 1.50 17.03
N ILE A 148 -3.04 0.59 16.38
CA ILE A 148 -3.57 -0.73 15.97
C ILE A 148 -3.98 -1.56 17.19
N SER A 149 -3.14 -1.60 18.22
CA SER A 149 -3.43 -2.32 19.46
C SER A 149 -4.69 -1.80 20.14
N ASP A 150 -4.84 -0.48 20.22
CA ASP A 150 -6.03 0.16 20.80
C ASP A 150 -7.30 -0.18 20.02
N GLU A 151 -7.22 -0.19 18.67
CA GLU A 151 -8.36 -0.50 17.79
C GLU A 151 -8.80 -1.96 17.90
N LEU A 152 -7.85 -2.88 17.98
CA LEU A 152 -8.17 -4.30 18.07
C LEU A 152 -8.68 -4.70 19.46
N GLY A 153 -8.33 -3.93 20.48
CA GLY A 153 -8.61 -4.26 21.88
C GLY A 153 -7.80 -5.47 22.37
N PRO A 154 -8.02 -5.91 23.62
CA PRO A 154 -7.39 -7.12 24.13
C PRO A 154 -7.82 -8.32 23.27
N ALA A 155 -6.85 -9.22 23.00
CA ALA A 155 -7.17 -10.48 22.33
C ALA A 155 -8.28 -11.18 23.13
N ALA A 156 -9.30 -11.67 22.44
CA ALA A 156 -10.30 -12.51 23.10
C ALA A 156 -9.55 -13.67 23.75
N ALA A 157 -9.67 -13.80 25.06
CA ALA A 157 -9.14 -14.97 25.75
C ALA A 157 -9.95 -16.18 25.29
N ASP A 158 -9.28 -17.12 24.61
CA ASP A 158 -9.84 -18.44 24.30
C ASP A 158 -10.09 -19.26 25.57
#